data_d36824323c5ca0c930e4c35ca6bc7666
#
_entry.id   d36824323c5ca0c930e4c35ca6bc7666
#
_cell.length_a   1.000
_cell.length_b   1.000
_cell.length_c   1.000
_cell.angle_alpha   90.00
_cell.angle_beta   90.00
_cell.angle_gamma   90.00
#
_symmetry.space_group_name_H-M   'P 1'
#
loop_
_entity.id
_entity.type
_entity.pdbx_description
1 polymer ?
#
loop_
_entity_poly.entity_id
_entity_poly.type
_entity_poly.pdbx_seq_one_letter_code
_entity_poly.pdbx_strand_id
1 'polypeptide(L)'
;VLASGSPRRRQIALAEGWNVQILPPPASAEAEAAPRQPRETLEDYVLRMARTKGEAVAATGVTDLILACDTLSEVDGHALGKPRDRADAHRMLAALSGRTHRVLTGVWLRPCCKGGFEGGPRPALEAVEESLLEMGPLSDDFLGWYLESGLWRGKAGACGFQDERLPLRVVSGSESNVVGLPLERVRSLIAALDG
;
A
#
# COMPACT_ATOMS: atom_id res chain seq x y z
N VAL A 1 7.90 12.55 7.43
CA VAL A 1 6.43 12.54 7.33
C VAL A 1 5.97 11.27 6.64
N LEU A 2 4.96 10.59 7.17
CA LEU A 2 4.28 9.47 6.51
C LEU A 2 2.95 9.99 5.91
N ALA A 3 2.91 10.08 4.58
CA ALA A 3 1.76 10.55 3.80
C ALA A 3 0.70 9.44 3.68
N SER A 4 0.05 9.09 4.79
CA SER A 4 -0.89 7.98 4.83
C SER A 4 -1.90 8.10 5.97
N GLY A 5 -3.18 7.84 5.68
CA GLY A 5 -4.23 7.66 6.68
C GLY A 5 -4.36 6.20 7.18
N SER A 6 -3.51 5.29 6.72
CA SER A 6 -3.60 3.86 7.10
C SER A 6 -3.10 3.62 8.53
N PRO A 7 -3.96 3.13 9.46
CA PRO A 7 -3.52 2.78 10.81
C PRO A 7 -2.43 1.69 10.81
N ARG A 8 -2.50 0.75 9.86
CA ARG A 8 -1.54 -0.35 9.73
C ARG A 8 -0.13 0.14 9.38
N ARG A 9 -0.01 1.05 8.40
CA ARG A 9 1.30 1.66 8.05
C ARG A 9 1.89 2.42 9.23
N ARG A 10 1.05 3.16 9.96
CA ARG A 10 1.46 3.84 11.19
C ARG A 10 2.01 2.86 12.22
N GLN A 11 1.30 1.76 12.48
CA GLN A 11 1.72 0.74 13.44
C GLN A 11 3.07 0.12 13.06
N ILE A 12 3.26 -0.24 11.78
CA ILE A 12 4.55 -0.77 11.29
C ILE A 12 5.67 0.26 11.49
N ALA A 13 5.47 1.52 11.09
CA ALA A 13 6.48 2.56 11.23
C ALA A 13 6.88 2.81 12.69
N LEU A 14 5.91 2.79 13.61
CA LEU A 14 6.17 2.94 15.05
C LEU A 14 6.87 1.72 15.65
N ALA A 15 6.48 0.51 15.25
CA ALA A 15 7.13 -0.74 15.68
C ALA A 15 8.59 -0.82 15.21
N GLU A 16 8.88 -0.20 14.06
CA GLU A 16 10.24 -0.04 13.54
C GLU A 16 11.09 1.02 14.30
N GLY A 17 10.48 1.72 15.25
CA GLY A 17 11.13 2.79 16.00
C GLY A 17 11.24 4.13 15.24
N TRP A 18 10.53 4.26 14.10
CA TRP A 18 10.58 5.50 13.34
C TRP A 18 9.78 6.61 14.02
N ASN A 19 10.41 7.78 14.19
CA ASN A 19 9.71 8.98 14.62
C ASN A 19 9.00 9.62 13.42
N VAL A 20 7.74 9.24 13.18
CA VAL A 20 6.96 9.69 12.03
C VAL A 20 5.81 10.62 12.42
N GLN A 21 5.74 11.76 11.76
CA GLN A 21 4.53 12.57 11.72
C GLN A 21 3.58 11.99 10.68
N ILE A 22 2.35 11.72 11.08
CA ILE A 22 1.29 11.23 10.17
C ILE A 22 0.58 12.43 9.55
N LEU A 23 0.63 12.51 8.23
CA LEU A 23 -0.07 13.52 7.45
C LEU A 23 -0.80 12.86 6.29
N PRO A 24 -2.08 12.50 6.45
CA PRO A 24 -2.85 11.88 5.37
C PRO A 24 -2.93 12.81 4.16
N PRO A 25 -2.85 12.28 2.92
CA PRO A 25 -3.11 13.07 1.74
C PRO A 25 -4.57 13.60 1.78
N PRO A 26 -4.85 14.76 1.17
CA PRO A 26 -6.22 15.24 1.00
C PRO A 26 -7.11 14.18 0.33
N ALA A 27 -8.39 14.12 0.70
CA ALA A 27 -9.34 13.16 0.11
C ALA A 27 -9.44 13.31 -1.42
N SER A 28 -9.24 14.52 -1.96
CA SER A 28 -9.16 14.79 -3.39
C SER A 28 -8.05 13.99 -4.07
N ALA A 29 -6.89 13.82 -3.44
CA ALA A 29 -5.77 13.09 -4.01
C ALA A 29 -6.07 11.59 -4.25
N GLU A 30 -6.95 10.98 -3.46
CA GLU A 30 -7.43 9.61 -3.71
C GLU A 30 -8.55 9.59 -4.77
N ALA A 31 -9.39 10.63 -4.83
CA ALA A 31 -10.46 10.75 -5.80
C ALA A 31 -9.97 11.20 -7.19
N GLU A 32 -8.96 12.07 -7.23
CA GLU A 32 -8.30 12.54 -8.46
C GLU A 32 -7.37 11.51 -9.07
N ALA A 33 -7.00 10.49 -8.30
CA ALA A 33 -6.24 9.37 -8.80
C ALA A 33 -7.05 8.64 -9.87
N ALA A 34 -6.81 9.01 -11.12
CA ALA A 34 -7.48 8.44 -12.28
C ALA A 34 -7.43 6.91 -12.24
N PRO A 35 -8.48 6.22 -12.70
CA PRO A 35 -8.45 4.77 -12.88
C PRO A 35 -7.21 4.33 -13.65
N ARG A 36 -6.82 3.08 -13.47
CA ARG A 36 -5.72 2.50 -14.23
C ARG A 36 -5.94 2.72 -15.73
N GLN A 37 -4.92 3.24 -16.41
CA GLN A 37 -4.96 3.51 -17.84
C GLN A 37 -4.89 2.20 -18.65
N PRO A 38 -5.42 2.14 -19.87
CA PRO A 38 -5.55 0.88 -20.65
C PRO A 38 -4.23 0.14 -20.94
N ARG A 39 -3.09 0.81 -20.92
CA ARG A 39 -1.76 0.21 -21.17
C ARG A 39 -0.81 0.33 -19.97
N GLU A 40 -1.29 0.83 -18.86
CA GLU A 40 -0.51 0.98 -17.64
C GLU A 40 -0.36 -0.39 -16.98
N THR A 41 0.87 -0.77 -16.61
CA THR A 41 1.09 -1.97 -15.81
C THR A 41 0.53 -1.78 -14.40
N LEU A 42 0.37 -2.85 -13.63
CA LEU A 42 -0.08 -2.72 -12.24
C LEU A 42 0.99 -2.08 -11.36
N GLU A 43 2.23 -2.34 -11.68
CA GLU A 43 3.42 -1.75 -11.06
C GLU A 43 3.44 -0.22 -11.28
N ASP A 44 3.26 0.23 -12.52
CA ASP A 44 3.20 1.66 -12.83
C ASP A 44 2.00 2.33 -12.16
N TYR A 45 0.85 1.64 -12.14
CA TYR A 45 -0.35 2.15 -11.51
C TYR A 45 -0.17 2.36 -10.00
N VAL A 46 0.32 1.34 -9.28
CA VAL A 46 0.50 1.46 -7.81
C VAL A 46 1.56 2.50 -7.45
N LEU A 47 2.60 2.64 -8.31
CA LEU A 47 3.62 3.66 -8.13
C LEU A 47 3.08 5.06 -8.37
N ARG A 48 2.31 5.25 -9.44
CA ARG A 48 1.62 6.53 -9.71
C ARG A 48 0.70 6.93 -8.58
N MET A 49 -0.03 5.97 -7.99
CA MET A 49 -0.89 6.21 -6.82
C MET A 49 -0.08 6.67 -5.60
N ALA A 50 1.05 6.04 -5.34
CA ALA A 50 1.95 6.45 -4.26
C ALA A 50 2.51 7.86 -4.49
N ARG A 51 2.96 8.15 -5.72
CA ARG A 51 3.45 9.47 -6.14
C ARG A 51 2.38 10.55 -5.94
N THR A 52 1.18 10.35 -6.46
CA THR A 52 0.07 11.31 -6.32
C THR A 52 -0.20 11.66 -4.85
N LYS A 53 -0.19 10.66 -3.96
CA LYS A 53 -0.36 10.88 -2.52
C LYS A 53 0.79 11.67 -1.91
N GLY A 54 2.02 11.34 -2.27
CA GLY A 54 3.22 12.01 -1.79
C GLY A 54 3.29 13.47 -2.25
N GLU A 55 3.01 13.73 -3.52
CA GLU A 55 3.00 15.07 -4.11
C GLU A 55 1.91 15.95 -3.49
N ALA A 56 0.72 15.40 -3.24
CA ALA A 56 -0.35 16.14 -2.59
C ALA A 56 0.04 16.59 -1.16
N VAL A 57 0.76 15.76 -0.41
CA VAL A 57 1.30 16.13 0.91
C VAL A 57 2.45 17.12 0.74
N ALA A 58 3.32 16.94 -0.25
CA ALA A 58 4.40 17.87 -0.56
C ALA A 58 3.89 19.29 -0.87
N ALA A 59 2.77 19.39 -1.58
CA ALA A 59 2.12 20.65 -1.94
C ALA A 59 1.61 21.45 -0.72
N THR A 60 1.47 20.83 0.45
CA THR A 60 1.13 21.53 1.70
C THR A 60 2.29 22.30 2.32
N GLY A 61 3.47 22.31 1.67
CA GLY A 61 4.64 23.04 2.15
C GLY A 61 5.53 22.24 3.13
N VAL A 62 5.30 20.95 3.29
CA VAL A 62 6.18 20.06 4.07
C VAL A 62 7.57 20.02 3.46
N THR A 63 8.59 20.32 4.26
CA THR A 63 10.00 20.33 3.85
C THR A 63 10.77 19.10 4.34
N ASP A 64 10.21 18.31 5.23
CA ASP A 64 10.79 17.07 5.75
C ASP A 64 10.81 15.95 4.72
N LEU A 65 11.49 14.84 5.05
CA LEU A 65 11.39 13.60 4.31
C LEU A 65 9.92 13.15 4.24
N ILE A 66 9.39 12.92 3.04
CA ILE A 66 8.03 12.42 2.84
C ILE A 66 8.06 11.02 2.27
N LEU A 67 7.44 10.08 2.97
CA LEU A 67 7.20 8.72 2.53
C LEU A 67 5.72 8.53 2.21
N ALA A 68 5.43 8.12 0.99
CA ALA A 68 4.08 7.75 0.55
C ALA A 68 4.10 6.33 -0.01
N CYS A 69 3.04 5.57 0.27
CA CYS A 69 2.86 4.23 -0.28
C CYS A 69 1.42 4.05 -0.76
N ASP A 70 1.27 3.25 -1.82
CA ASP A 70 -0.02 2.68 -2.21
C ASP A 70 0.09 1.17 -2.36
N THR A 71 -1.00 0.43 -2.12
CA THR A 71 -0.99 -1.02 -2.09
C THR A 71 -2.23 -1.56 -2.76
N LEU A 72 -2.05 -2.53 -3.63
CA LEU A 72 -3.13 -3.28 -4.26
C LEU A 72 -2.85 -4.78 -4.20
N SER A 73 -3.92 -5.58 -4.21
CA SER A 73 -3.84 -7.02 -4.48
C SER A 73 -4.13 -7.27 -5.94
N GLU A 74 -3.57 -8.33 -6.50
CA GLU A 74 -3.79 -8.74 -7.90
C GLU A 74 -3.98 -10.24 -7.98
N VAL A 75 -5.01 -10.66 -8.72
CA VAL A 75 -5.24 -12.05 -9.08
C VAL A 75 -5.64 -12.11 -10.57
N ASP A 76 -5.03 -13.02 -11.34
CA ASP A 76 -5.29 -13.22 -12.78
C ASP A 76 -5.19 -11.91 -13.61
N GLY A 77 -4.25 -11.03 -13.31
CA GLY A 77 -4.09 -9.74 -14.01
C GLY A 77 -5.10 -8.65 -13.58
N HIS A 78 -5.97 -8.94 -12.61
CA HIS A 78 -6.99 -8.00 -12.15
C HIS A 78 -6.62 -7.39 -10.81
N ALA A 79 -6.54 -6.06 -10.76
CA ALA A 79 -6.33 -5.33 -9.53
C ALA A 79 -7.56 -5.43 -8.61
N LEU A 80 -7.32 -5.77 -7.35
CA LEU A 80 -8.30 -5.76 -6.28
C LEU A 80 -7.96 -4.62 -5.30
N GLY A 81 -8.66 -3.52 -5.46
CA GLY A 81 -8.55 -2.38 -4.54
C GLY A 81 -9.33 -2.60 -3.24
N LYS A 82 -9.67 -1.51 -2.54
CA LYS A 82 -10.56 -1.56 -1.39
C LYS A 82 -11.99 -1.86 -1.86
N PRO A 83 -12.70 -2.81 -1.23
CA PRO A 83 -14.09 -3.10 -1.60
C PRO A 83 -14.99 -1.90 -1.30
N ARG A 84 -15.93 -1.65 -2.19
CA ARG A 84 -16.92 -0.56 -2.08
C ARG A 84 -18.04 -0.90 -1.11
N ASP A 85 -18.43 -2.16 -1.10
CA ASP A 85 -19.52 -2.70 -0.30
C ASP A 85 -19.31 -4.20 0.01
N ARG A 86 -20.27 -4.80 0.72
CA ARG A 86 -20.24 -6.21 1.10
C ARG A 86 -20.23 -7.15 -0.11
N ALA A 87 -20.97 -6.82 -1.17
CA ALA A 87 -21.04 -7.65 -2.36
C ALA A 87 -19.70 -7.65 -3.11
N ASP A 88 -19.07 -6.49 -3.21
CA ASP A 88 -17.73 -6.34 -3.81
C ASP A 88 -16.67 -7.07 -2.96
N ALA A 89 -16.75 -6.99 -1.63
CA ALA A 89 -15.88 -7.75 -0.73
C ALA A 89 -16.05 -9.27 -0.91
N HIS A 90 -17.28 -9.77 -1.03
CA HIS A 90 -17.55 -11.18 -1.31
C HIS A 90 -16.93 -11.61 -2.63
N ARG A 91 -17.14 -10.83 -3.70
CA ARG A 91 -16.57 -11.11 -5.03
C ARG A 91 -15.04 -11.20 -4.97
N MET A 92 -14.39 -10.28 -4.27
CA MET A 92 -12.93 -10.25 -4.11
C MET A 92 -12.43 -11.49 -3.35
N LEU A 93 -13.03 -11.81 -2.20
CA LEU A 93 -12.66 -12.99 -1.41
C LEU A 93 -12.88 -14.30 -2.17
N ALA A 94 -13.97 -14.41 -2.90
CA ALA A 94 -14.24 -15.58 -3.76
C ALA A 94 -13.20 -15.71 -4.87
N ALA A 95 -12.75 -14.59 -5.45
CA ALA A 95 -11.67 -14.60 -6.46
C ALA A 95 -10.31 -15.02 -5.88
N LEU A 96 -10.05 -14.76 -4.60
CA LEU A 96 -8.81 -15.12 -3.93
C LEU A 96 -8.82 -16.53 -3.33
N SER A 97 -10.00 -17.09 -3.04
CA SER A 97 -10.17 -18.38 -2.36
C SER A 97 -9.48 -19.52 -3.11
N GLY A 98 -8.61 -20.26 -2.41
CA GLY A 98 -7.88 -21.40 -2.95
C GLY A 98 -6.81 -21.04 -3.99
N ARG A 99 -6.34 -19.78 -4.01
CA ARG A 99 -5.48 -19.27 -5.07
C ARG A 99 -4.23 -18.55 -4.54
N THR A 100 -3.24 -18.53 -5.42
CA THR A 100 -2.10 -17.65 -5.27
C THR A 100 -2.40 -16.29 -5.89
N HIS A 101 -1.98 -15.21 -5.24
CA HIS A 101 -2.19 -13.85 -5.70
C HIS A 101 -1.00 -12.95 -5.31
N ARG A 102 -0.86 -11.82 -5.98
CA ARG A 102 0.21 -10.86 -5.69
C ARG A 102 -0.31 -9.69 -4.86
N VAL A 103 0.56 -9.14 -4.03
CA VAL A 103 0.38 -7.83 -3.39
C VAL A 103 1.53 -6.93 -3.82
N LEU A 104 1.17 -5.81 -4.44
CA LEU A 104 2.11 -4.81 -4.94
C LEU A 104 1.99 -3.56 -4.08
N THR A 105 3.14 -3.03 -3.62
CA THR A 105 3.19 -1.72 -2.96
C THR A 105 4.15 -0.80 -3.71
N GLY A 106 3.61 0.30 -4.23
CA GLY A 106 4.39 1.43 -4.72
C GLY A 106 4.89 2.27 -3.56
N VAL A 107 6.15 2.66 -3.61
CA VAL A 107 6.82 3.52 -2.63
C VAL A 107 7.31 4.78 -3.34
N TRP A 108 6.99 5.94 -2.80
CA TRP A 108 7.50 7.22 -3.21
C TRP A 108 8.13 7.92 -2.00
N LEU A 109 9.43 8.26 -2.12
CA LEU A 109 10.22 8.86 -1.06
C LEU A 109 10.83 10.16 -1.56
N ARG A 110 10.34 11.30 -1.06
CA ARG A 110 10.91 12.62 -1.34
C ARG A 110 11.88 13.02 -0.23
N PRO A 111 13.15 13.32 -0.58
CA PRO A 111 14.14 13.79 0.39
C PRO A 111 13.72 15.08 1.10
N CYS A 112 14.30 15.32 2.27
CA CYS A 112 14.16 16.57 3.01
C CYS A 112 14.68 17.74 2.16
N CYS A 113 13.94 18.85 2.14
CA CYS A 113 14.31 20.07 1.42
C CYS A 113 14.91 21.14 2.36
N LYS A 114 15.13 20.84 3.64
CA LYS A 114 15.73 21.77 4.62
C LYS A 114 17.23 21.89 4.35
N GLY A 115 17.70 23.12 4.19
CA GLY A 115 19.15 23.40 4.11
C GLY A 115 19.70 23.73 2.72
N GLY A 116 18.84 23.80 1.69
CA GLY A 116 19.22 24.24 0.34
C GLY A 116 20.46 23.49 -0.17
N PHE A 117 20.28 22.48 -0.98
CA PHE A 117 21.41 21.86 -1.69
C PHE A 117 21.87 22.80 -2.82
N GLU A 118 23.18 23.01 -2.96
CA GLU A 118 23.75 23.59 -4.17
C GLU A 118 23.41 22.68 -5.34
N GLY A 119 22.34 22.96 -6.07
CA GLY A 119 21.83 22.12 -7.17
C GLY A 119 20.32 21.94 -7.21
N GLY A 120 19.59 22.47 -6.22
CA GLY A 120 18.12 22.39 -6.19
C GLY A 120 17.57 21.14 -5.47
N PRO A 121 16.25 20.96 -5.47
CA PRO A 121 15.62 19.83 -4.78
C PRO A 121 16.00 18.51 -5.43
N ARG A 122 16.45 17.54 -4.61
CA ARG A 122 16.72 16.17 -5.08
C ARG A 122 15.41 15.53 -5.58
N PRO A 123 15.45 14.75 -6.67
CA PRO A 123 14.28 14.01 -7.14
C PRO A 123 13.82 13.00 -6.10
N ALA A 124 12.53 12.70 -6.10
CA ALA A 124 12.01 11.61 -5.30
C ALA A 124 12.54 10.26 -5.78
N LEU A 125 12.79 9.37 -4.84
CA LEU A 125 13.11 7.97 -5.12
C LEU A 125 11.82 7.15 -5.17
N GLU A 126 11.78 6.20 -6.09
CA GLU A 126 10.61 5.39 -6.35
C GLU A 126 10.96 3.93 -6.43
N ALA A 127 10.06 3.08 -5.95
CA ALA A 127 10.20 1.63 -6.07
C ALA A 127 8.83 0.96 -6.01
N VAL A 128 8.78 -0.26 -6.53
CA VAL A 128 7.66 -1.18 -6.32
C VAL A 128 8.18 -2.42 -5.61
N GLU A 129 7.44 -2.89 -4.63
CA GLU A 129 7.72 -4.14 -3.93
C GLU A 129 6.57 -5.11 -4.16
N GLU A 130 6.91 -6.39 -4.41
CA GLU A 130 5.97 -7.46 -4.66
C GLU A 130 6.07 -8.53 -3.56
N SER A 131 4.93 -9.07 -3.17
CA SER A 131 4.84 -10.29 -2.37
C SER A 131 3.83 -11.24 -3.00
N LEU A 132 4.16 -12.51 -3.02
CA LEU A 132 3.29 -13.59 -3.46
C LEU A 132 2.65 -14.24 -2.24
N LEU A 133 1.33 -14.33 -2.25
CA LEU A 133 0.53 -14.92 -1.18
C LEU A 133 -0.27 -16.11 -1.72
N GLU A 134 -0.54 -17.04 -0.83
CA GLU A 134 -1.50 -18.12 -1.07
C GLU A 134 -2.65 -17.98 -0.07
N MET A 135 -3.86 -17.97 -0.62
CA MET A 135 -5.10 -18.03 0.14
C MET A 135 -5.62 -19.48 0.08
N GLY A 136 -5.80 -20.10 1.24
CA GLY A 136 -6.50 -21.39 1.32
C GLY A 136 -7.98 -21.27 0.90
N PRO A 137 -8.69 -22.39 0.72
CA PRO A 137 -10.10 -22.38 0.36
C PRO A 137 -10.94 -21.74 1.48
N LEU A 138 -11.87 -20.86 1.10
CA LEU A 138 -12.80 -20.19 1.98
C LEU A 138 -14.18 -20.85 1.82
N SER A 139 -14.72 -21.43 2.90
CA SER A 139 -16.09 -21.98 2.87
C SER A 139 -17.14 -20.87 2.88
N ASP A 140 -18.36 -21.17 2.44
CA ASP A 140 -19.48 -20.23 2.44
C ASP A 140 -19.79 -19.73 3.86
N ASP A 141 -19.72 -20.60 4.87
CA ASP A 141 -19.91 -20.23 6.28
C ASP A 141 -18.84 -19.24 6.75
N PHE A 142 -17.56 -19.47 6.36
CA PHE A 142 -16.47 -18.56 6.67
C PHE A 142 -16.67 -17.22 5.98
N LEU A 143 -17.02 -17.20 4.70
CA LEU A 143 -17.30 -15.98 3.94
C LEU A 143 -18.45 -15.19 4.57
N GLY A 144 -19.54 -15.87 4.95
CA GLY A 144 -20.67 -15.26 5.65
C GLY A 144 -20.24 -14.55 6.92
N TRP A 145 -19.53 -15.28 7.80
CA TRP A 145 -19.00 -14.74 9.06
C TRP A 145 -18.05 -13.57 8.84
N TYR A 146 -17.06 -13.72 7.93
CA TYR A 146 -16.05 -12.69 7.69
C TYR A 146 -16.65 -11.40 7.13
N LEU A 147 -17.65 -11.52 6.25
CA LEU A 147 -18.36 -10.37 5.71
C LEU A 147 -19.21 -9.65 6.75
N GLU A 148 -19.81 -10.38 7.70
CA GLU A 148 -20.58 -9.78 8.80
C GLU A 148 -19.70 -9.10 9.84
N SER A 149 -18.51 -9.64 10.10
CA SER A 149 -17.54 -9.04 11.02
C SER A 149 -17.08 -7.64 10.60
N GLY A 150 -17.19 -7.28 9.32
CA GLY A 150 -16.72 -6.01 8.78
C GLY A 150 -15.20 -5.90 8.69
N LEU A 151 -14.44 -6.97 8.97
CA LEU A 151 -12.97 -6.99 8.92
C LEU A 151 -12.40 -6.66 7.54
N TRP A 152 -13.16 -6.88 6.49
CA TRP A 152 -12.80 -6.59 5.10
C TRP A 152 -12.67 -5.09 4.79
N ARG A 153 -13.26 -4.22 5.61
CA ARG A 153 -13.36 -2.79 5.29
C ARG A 153 -12.01 -2.12 5.25
N GLY A 154 -11.79 -1.33 4.18
CA GLY A 154 -10.56 -0.54 3.98
C GLY A 154 -9.31 -1.37 3.69
N LYS A 155 -9.46 -2.64 3.33
CA LYS A 155 -8.36 -3.54 2.97
C LYS A 155 -8.39 -3.85 1.48
N ALA A 156 -7.23 -3.77 0.80
CA ALA A 156 -7.09 -4.21 -0.58
C ALA A 156 -7.39 -5.71 -0.67
N GLY A 157 -8.12 -6.13 -1.70
CA GLY A 157 -8.57 -7.52 -1.85
C GLY A 157 -9.56 -7.99 -0.78
N ALA A 158 -10.16 -7.05 -0.01
CA ALA A 158 -11.09 -7.33 1.08
C ALA A 158 -10.50 -8.19 2.23
N CYS A 159 -9.20 -8.43 2.29
CA CYS A 159 -8.55 -9.24 3.32
C CYS A 159 -7.32 -8.55 3.91
N GLY A 160 -6.91 -8.97 5.09
CA GLY A 160 -5.70 -8.47 5.73
C GLY A 160 -4.87 -9.60 6.31
N PHE A 161 -3.57 -9.54 6.10
CA PHE A 161 -2.63 -10.54 6.61
C PHE A 161 -2.72 -10.71 8.15
N GLN A 162 -3.16 -9.67 8.85
CA GLN A 162 -3.32 -9.67 10.30
C GLN A 162 -4.63 -10.32 10.79
N ASP A 163 -5.48 -10.79 9.87
CA ASP A 163 -6.74 -11.45 10.22
C ASP A 163 -6.45 -12.94 10.45
N GLU A 164 -6.10 -13.32 11.68
CA GLU A 164 -5.60 -14.64 12.08
C GLU A 164 -6.45 -15.84 11.62
N ARG A 165 -7.74 -15.62 11.34
CA ARG A 165 -8.62 -16.68 10.85
C ARG A 165 -8.56 -16.89 9.34
N LEU A 166 -7.97 -15.95 8.58
CA LEU A 166 -7.78 -16.14 7.15
C LEU A 166 -6.66 -17.15 6.92
N PRO A 167 -6.90 -18.18 6.10
CA PRO A 167 -5.87 -19.13 5.74
C PRO A 167 -4.92 -18.54 4.67
N LEU A 168 -4.25 -17.43 5.05
CA LEU A 168 -3.40 -16.63 4.18
C LEU A 168 -1.95 -16.77 4.62
N ARG A 169 -1.07 -17.12 3.69
CA ARG A 169 0.37 -17.20 3.94
C ARG A 169 1.19 -16.47 2.89
N VAL A 170 2.30 -15.92 3.28
CA VAL A 170 3.29 -15.34 2.35
C VAL A 170 4.13 -16.48 1.79
N VAL A 171 4.17 -16.58 0.46
CA VAL A 171 4.99 -17.54 -0.29
C VAL A 171 6.36 -16.96 -0.59
N SER A 172 6.40 -15.68 -0.99
CA SER A 172 7.62 -14.91 -1.21
C SER A 172 7.39 -13.41 -0.98
N GLY A 173 8.46 -12.67 -0.78
CA GLY A 173 8.40 -11.25 -0.40
C GLY A 173 8.33 -11.08 1.12
N SER A 174 7.71 -9.99 1.59
CA SER A 174 7.68 -9.65 3.01
C SER A 174 6.27 -9.35 3.52
N GLU A 175 6.02 -9.68 4.80
CA GLU A 175 4.77 -9.32 5.49
C GLU A 175 4.57 -7.82 5.56
N SER A 176 5.65 -7.05 5.76
CA SER A 176 5.61 -5.60 5.81
C SER A 176 5.09 -5.00 4.49
N ASN A 177 5.48 -5.60 3.35
CA ASN A 177 4.92 -5.24 2.05
C ASN A 177 3.42 -5.56 1.96
N VAL A 178 3.01 -6.74 2.39
CA VAL A 178 1.59 -7.17 2.37
C VAL A 178 0.71 -6.23 3.20
N VAL A 179 1.20 -5.76 4.33
CA VAL A 179 0.50 -4.78 5.18
C VAL A 179 0.54 -3.37 4.59
N GLY A 180 1.46 -3.12 3.64
CA GLY A 180 1.52 -1.92 2.81
C GLY A 180 2.60 -0.91 3.16
N LEU A 181 3.63 -1.33 3.89
CA LEU A 181 4.84 -0.55 4.15
C LEU A 181 6.06 -1.48 4.06
N PRO A 182 6.67 -1.66 2.87
CA PRO A 182 7.77 -2.59 2.65
C PRO A 182 9.06 -2.06 3.30
N LEU A 183 9.31 -2.47 4.55
CA LEU A 183 10.37 -1.93 5.39
C LEU A 183 11.75 -2.04 4.77
N GLU A 184 12.10 -3.21 4.21
CA GLU A 184 13.39 -3.46 3.60
C GLU A 184 13.63 -2.53 2.41
N ARG A 185 12.61 -2.35 1.58
CA ARG A 185 12.65 -1.44 0.44
C ARG A 185 12.78 0.01 0.88
N VAL A 186 12.01 0.44 1.86
CA VAL A 186 12.07 1.81 2.38
C VAL A 186 13.43 2.10 3.00
N ARG A 187 14.00 1.16 3.79
CA ARG A 187 15.37 1.30 4.35
C ARG A 187 16.42 1.45 3.24
N SER A 188 16.31 0.64 2.17
CA SER A 188 17.20 0.72 1.01
C SER A 188 17.13 2.11 0.31
N LEU A 189 15.91 2.64 0.14
CA LEU A 189 15.73 3.97 -0.44
C LEU A 189 16.27 5.08 0.47
N ILE A 190 16.08 4.97 1.79
CA ILE A 190 16.63 5.94 2.74
C ILE A 190 18.17 5.90 2.69
N ALA A 191 18.79 4.73 2.71
CA ALA A 191 20.23 4.58 2.61
C ALA A 191 20.81 5.18 1.32
N ALA A 192 20.07 5.11 0.22
CA ALA A 192 20.45 5.73 -1.05
C ALA A 192 20.39 7.28 -1.05
N LEU A 193 19.79 7.90 -0.04
CA LEU A 193 19.81 9.36 0.14
C LEU A 193 21.09 9.86 0.80
N ASP A 194 21.79 9.00 1.55
CA ASP A 194 22.97 9.34 2.35
C ASP A 194 24.28 9.16 1.60
N GLY A 195 24.24 8.53 0.41
CA GLY A 195 25.37 8.31 -0.50
C GLY A 195 25.37 9.27 -1.66
#